data_cfe5a75863d7b58b915f2aba7484c165
#
_entry.id   cfe5a75863d7b58b915f2aba7484c165
#
_cell.length_a   1.000
_cell.length_b   1.000
_cell.length_c   1.000
_cell.angle_alpha   90.00
_cell.angle_beta   90.00
_cell.angle_gamma   90.00
#
_symmetry.space_group_name_H-M   'P 1'
#
loop_
_entity.id
_entity.type
_entity.pdbx_description
1 polymer ?
#
loop_
_entity_poly.entity_id
_entity_poly.type
_entity_poly.pdbx_seq_one_letter_code
_entity_poly.pdbx_strand_id
1 'polypeptide(L)'
;MNKILISFIYLVSTLQIFAETVILDRIAIIVDDGVVMESQIKSSIVKINQRYEDQNIPKPPLDVVEENVKEQLIIEELQLQLADRAGVRISDAELNVTVERLARNNQMSLEEFISFIENSGDSYEDLRDDIRKEMRIQRIQRGRVNSTIDITEKEFDAFLATDESVDALQPELLVRQILVKDKSIADNIIDQV
;
A
#
# COMPACT_ATOMS: atom_id res chain seq x y z
N MET A 1 -29.46 13.95 -63.49
CA MET A 1 -28.21 14.11 -62.70
C MET A 1 -28.43 14.81 -61.35
N ASN A 2 -29.30 15.82 -61.26
CA ASN A 2 -29.49 16.61 -60.00
C ASN A 2 -30.18 15.87 -58.88
N LYS A 3 -31.04 14.86 -59.13
CA LYS A 3 -31.77 14.14 -58.06
C LYS A 3 -30.85 13.19 -57.27
N ILE A 4 -29.86 12.61 -57.89
CA ILE A 4 -28.89 11.72 -57.26
C ILE A 4 -27.93 12.53 -56.38
N LEU A 5 -27.54 13.73 -56.81
CA LEU A 5 -26.68 14.65 -56.06
C LEU A 5 -27.38 15.14 -54.77
N ILE A 6 -28.67 15.46 -54.85
CA ILE A 6 -29.46 15.89 -53.72
C ILE A 6 -29.66 14.75 -52.72
N SER A 7 -29.85 13.51 -53.19
CA SER A 7 -29.99 12.33 -52.31
C SER A 7 -28.69 12.02 -51.57
N PHE A 8 -27.53 12.24 -52.23
CA PHE A 8 -26.20 12.04 -51.60
C PHE A 8 -25.90 13.09 -50.54
N ILE A 9 -26.32 14.35 -50.74
CA ILE A 9 -26.16 15.42 -49.74
C ILE A 9 -27.04 15.14 -48.50
N TYR A 10 -28.24 14.61 -48.68
CA TYR A 10 -29.11 14.21 -47.56
C TYR A 10 -28.56 13.04 -46.76
N LEU A 11 -27.86 12.09 -47.38
CA LEU A 11 -27.26 10.94 -46.70
C LEU A 11 -26.02 11.33 -45.87
N VAL A 12 -25.27 12.35 -46.31
CA VAL A 12 -24.10 12.84 -45.57
C VAL A 12 -24.48 13.69 -44.38
N SER A 13 -25.65 14.36 -44.38
CA SER A 13 -26.07 15.22 -43.28
C SER A 13 -26.60 14.43 -42.05
N THR A 14 -26.78 13.13 -42.15
CA THR A 14 -27.27 12.28 -41.04
C THR A 14 -26.16 11.65 -40.20
N LEU A 15 -24.88 11.85 -40.53
CA LEU A 15 -23.76 11.50 -39.65
C LEU A 15 -23.69 12.52 -38.50
N GLN A 16 -24.59 12.37 -37.53
CA GLN A 16 -24.44 13.02 -36.24
C GLN A 16 -23.29 12.35 -35.52
N ILE A 17 -22.16 13.03 -35.46
CA ILE A 17 -21.05 12.65 -34.58
C ILE A 17 -21.57 12.88 -33.14
N PHE A 18 -21.98 11.80 -32.48
CA PHE A 18 -22.14 11.80 -31.03
C PHE A 18 -20.75 12.01 -30.44
N ALA A 19 -20.38 13.26 -30.22
CA ALA A 19 -19.24 13.55 -29.34
C ALA A 19 -19.65 13.11 -27.93
N GLU A 20 -19.18 11.95 -27.53
CA GLU A 20 -19.30 11.50 -26.14
C GLU A 20 -18.52 12.50 -25.29
N THR A 21 -19.22 13.25 -24.47
CA THR A 21 -18.60 14.17 -23.52
C THR A 21 -17.87 13.30 -22.50
N VAL A 22 -16.58 13.09 -22.69
CA VAL A 22 -15.72 12.55 -21.63
C VAL A 22 -15.75 13.56 -20.49
N ILE A 23 -16.45 13.22 -19.43
CA ILE A 23 -16.46 14.03 -18.22
C ILE A 23 -15.05 13.93 -17.64
N LEU A 24 -14.27 14.99 -17.83
CA LEU A 24 -13.00 15.15 -17.12
C LEU A 24 -13.30 15.20 -15.63
N ASP A 25 -12.47 14.50 -14.84
CA ASP A 25 -12.59 14.50 -13.39
C ASP A 25 -12.52 15.94 -12.84
N ARG A 26 -13.14 16.19 -11.69
CA ARG A 26 -13.20 17.52 -11.08
C ARG A 26 -12.33 17.56 -9.85
N ILE A 27 -11.66 18.71 -9.65
CA ILE A 27 -10.98 19.01 -8.40
C ILE A 27 -12.03 19.21 -7.33
N ALA A 28 -12.03 18.39 -6.29
CA ALA A 28 -12.91 18.51 -5.14
C ALA A 28 -12.26 19.33 -4.02
N ILE A 29 -10.96 19.13 -3.76
CA ILE A 29 -10.24 19.81 -2.68
C ILE A 29 -8.85 20.19 -3.20
N ILE A 30 -8.37 21.38 -2.83
CA ILE A 30 -6.99 21.83 -3.04
C ILE A 30 -6.25 21.70 -1.72
N VAL A 31 -5.10 21.02 -1.74
CA VAL A 31 -4.28 20.71 -0.56
C VAL A 31 -2.86 21.16 -0.84
N ASP A 32 -2.47 22.33 -0.36
CA ASP A 32 -1.18 22.97 -0.67
C ASP A 32 -0.88 22.97 -2.19
N ASP A 33 0.13 22.22 -2.63
CA ASP A 33 0.56 22.10 -4.02
C ASP A 33 -0.17 21.00 -4.80
N GLY A 34 -1.04 20.22 -4.15
CA GLY A 34 -1.75 19.08 -4.72
C GLY A 34 -3.27 19.23 -4.70
N VAL A 35 -3.95 18.21 -5.19
CA VAL A 35 -5.41 18.20 -5.30
C VAL A 35 -5.98 16.83 -4.97
N VAL A 36 -7.20 16.82 -4.41
CA VAL A 36 -8.03 15.62 -4.30
C VAL A 36 -9.14 15.74 -5.33
N MET A 37 -9.29 14.69 -6.14
CA MET A 37 -10.28 14.63 -7.21
C MET A 37 -11.61 14.07 -6.71
N GLU A 38 -12.71 14.48 -7.36
CA GLU A 38 -14.05 13.99 -7.02
C GLU A 38 -14.18 12.46 -7.21
N SER A 39 -13.50 11.90 -8.22
CA SER A 39 -13.45 10.46 -8.45
C SER A 39 -12.78 9.71 -7.31
N GLN A 40 -11.73 10.25 -6.71
CA GLN A 40 -11.03 9.64 -5.58
C GLN A 40 -11.95 9.55 -4.35
N ILE A 41 -12.71 10.62 -4.07
CA ILE A 41 -13.69 10.62 -2.97
C ILE A 41 -14.76 9.56 -3.22
N LYS A 42 -15.34 9.51 -4.42
CA LYS A 42 -16.37 8.53 -4.78
C LYS A 42 -15.85 7.08 -4.68
N SER A 43 -14.69 6.80 -5.23
CA SER A 43 -14.07 5.48 -5.17
C SER A 43 -13.79 5.04 -3.73
N SER A 44 -13.29 5.93 -2.90
CA SER A 44 -13.02 5.66 -1.49
C SER A 44 -14.30 5.37 -0.71
N ILE A 45 -15.38 6.13 -0.96
CA ILE A 45 -16.69 5.87 -0.35
C ILE A 45 -17.22 4.48 -0.74
N VAL A 46 -17.09 4.10 -2.02
CA VAL A 46 -17.51 2.78 -2.50
C VAL A 46 -16.70 1.68 -1.80
N LYS A 47 -15.37 1.79 -1.75
CA LYS A 47 -14.49 0.82 -1.07
C LYS A 47 -14.82 0.68 0.43
N ILE A 48 -15.09 1.79 1.11
CA ILE A 48 -15.47 1.78 2.53
C ILE A 48 -16.83 1.13 2.73
N ASN A 49 -17.83 1.47 1.92
CA ASN A 49 -19.16 0.89 2.01
C ASN A 49 -19.13 -0.63 1.78
N GLN A 50 -18.33 -1.10 0.81
CA GLN A 50 -18.16 -2.51 0.55
C GLN A 50 -17.53 -3.23 1.75
N ARG A 51 -16.53 -2.63 2.39
CA ARG A 51 -15.92 -3.19 3.60
C ARG A 51 -16.93 -3.35 4.75
N TYR A 52 -17.84 -2.38 4.95
CA TYR A 52 -18.92 -2.51 5.94
C TYR A 52 -19.87 -3.67 5.60
N GLU A 53 -20.18 -3.85 4.31
CA GLU A 53 -21.02 -4.97 3.84
C GLU A 53 -20.33 -6.32 4.07
N ASP A 54 -19.07 -6.45 3.65
CA ASP A 54 -18.28 -7.69 3.78
C ASP A 54 -18.10 -8.12 5.24
N GLN A 55 -17.97 -7.14 6.16
CA GLN A 55 -17.84 -7.38 7.60
C GLN A 55 -19.19 -7.50 8.32
N ASN A 56 -20.30 -7.32 7.59
CA ASN A 56 -21.65 -7.31 8.14
C ASN A 56 -21.83 -6.32 9.32
N ILE A 57 -21.19 -5.13 9.20
CA ILE A 57 -21.25 -4.04 10.17
C ILE A 57 -22.24 -2.97 9.69
N PRO A 58 -23.07 -2.39 10.57
CA PRO A 58 -23.95 -1.28 10.19
C PRO A 58 -23.19 -0.09 9.60
N LYS A 59 -23.61 0.40 8.44
CA LYS A 59 -22.99 1.56 7.78
C LYS A 59 -23.30 2.83 8.54
N PRO A 60 -22.32 3.72 8.76
CA PRO A 60 -22.57 5.07 9.22
C PRO A 60 -23.40 5.89 8.21
N PRO A 61 -24.00 7.02 8.62
CA PRO A 61 -24.60 7.97 7.69
C PRO A 61 -23.62 8.41 6.59
N LEU A 62 -24.12 8.60 5.38
CA LEU A 62 -23.29 8.88 4.20
C LEU A 62 -22.47 10.16 4.35
N ASP A 63 -23.02 11.19 4.96
CA ASP A 63 -22.33 12.45 5.25
C ASP A 63 -21.12 12.27 6.16
N VAL A 64 -21.23 11.40 7.18
CA VAL A 64 -20.12 11.05 8.06
C VAL A 64 -19.02 10.28 7.31
N VAL A 65 -19.42 9.33 6.45
CA VAL A 65 -18.45 8.58 5.64
C VAL A 65 -17.73 9.51 4.67
N GLU A 66 -18.47 10.40 4.01
CA GLU A 66 -17.90 11.36 3.05
C GLU A 66 -16.91 12.33 3.72
N GLU A 67 -17.22 12.84 4.90
CA GLU A 67 -16.32 13.73 5.64
C GLU A 67 -15.04 13.01 6.07
N ASN A 68 -15.15 11.81 6.63
CA ASN A 68 -13.99 11.00 6.99
C ASN A 68 -13.11 10.67 5.78
N VAL A 69 -13.71 10.36 4.62
CA VAL A 69 -12.98 10.11 3.37
C VAL A 69 -12.24 11.37 2.92
N LYS A 70 -12.87 12.54 2.96
CA LYS A 70 -12.20 13.81 2.60
C LYS A 70 -11.01 14.08 3.51
N GLU A 71 -11.17 13.93 4.82
CA GLU A 71 -10.09 14.08 5.79
C GLU A 71 -8.94 13.12 5.51
N GLN A 72 -9.26 11.85 5.28
CA GLN A 72 -8.26 10.84 4.97
C GLN A 72 -7.47 11.18 3.69
N LEU A 73 -8.14 11.58 2.62
CA LEU A 73 -7.50 11.94 1.35
C LEU A 73 -6.65 13.20 1.47
N ILE A 74 -7.08 14.19 2.27
CA ILE A 74 -6.27 15.39 2.56
C ILE A 74 -4.99 15.00 3.29
N ILE A 75 -5.08 14.15 4.31
CA ILE A 75 -3.92 13.69 5.08
C ILE A 75 -2.98 12.87 4.18
N GLU A 76 -3.52 11.99 3.35
CA GLU A 76 -2.75 11.21 2.38
C GLU A 76 -1.97 12.12 1.43
N GLU A 77 -2.62 13.12 0.84
CA GLU A 77 -1.99 14.08 -0.06
C GLU A 77 -0.86 14.86 0.63
N LEU A 78 -1.10 15.36 1.85
CA LEU A 78 -0.07 16.06 2.64
C LEU A 78 1.14 15.17 2.94
N GLN A 79 0.92 13.89 3.23
CA GLN A 79 1.99 12.92 3.48
C GLN A 79 2.78 12.61 2.21
N LEU A 80 2.12 12.52 1.05
CA LEU A 80 2.77 12.32 -0.25
C LEU A 80 3.64 13.53 -0.62
N GLN A 81 3.15 14.75 -0.42
CA GLN A 81 3.94 15.98 -0.62
C GLN A 81 5.14 16.03 0.33
N LEU A 82 4.95 15.63 1.59
CA LEU A 82 6.06 15.54 2.53
C LEU A 82 7.10 14.50 2.09
N ALA A 83 6.65 13.35 1.56
CA ALA A 83 7.53 12.32 1.01
C ALA A 83 8.30 12.83 -0.22
N ASP A 84 7.65 13.62 -1.09
CA ASP A 84 8.30 14.25 -2.24
C ASP A 84 9.39 15.26 -1.81
N ARG A 85 9.05 16.14 -0.88
CA ARG A 85 9.99 17.12 -0.32
C ARG A 85 11.19 16.45 0.37
N ALA A 86 10.96 15.29 0.99
CA ALA A 86 12.02 14.50 1.62
C ALA A 86 12.79 13.60 0.62
N GLY A 87 12.45 13.61 -0.67
CA GLY A 87 13.10 12.79 -1.69
C GLY A 87 12.84 11.29 -1.56
N VAL A 88 11.75 10.89 -0.89
CA VAL A 88 11.38 9.48 -0.70
C VAL A 88 10.97 8.86 -2.05
N ARG A 89 11.70 7.84 -2.48
CA ARG A 89 11.45 7.09 -3.71
C ARG A 89 11.30 5.60 -3.39
N ILE A 90 10.41 4.93 -4.10
CA ILE A 90 10.25 3.48 -4.08
C ILE A 90 10.68 2.94 -5.44
N SER A 91 11.68 2.07 -5.44
CA SER A 91 12.14 1.41 -6.67
C SER A 91 11.15 0.32 -7.11
N ASP A 92 11.16 -0.01 -8.41
CA ASP A 92 10.32 -1.10 -8.91
C ASP A 92 10.70 -2.45 -8.31
N ALA A 93 11.96 -2.66 -7.96
CA ALA A 93 12.41 -3.87 -7.28
C ALA A 93 11.75 -3.99 -5.89
N GLU A 94 11.74 -2.92 -5.09
CA GLU A 94 11.07 -2.90 -3.78
C GLU A 94 9.55 -3.11 -3.90
N LEU A 95 8.94 -2.47 -4.91
CA LEU A 95 7.52 -2.62 -5.19
C LEU A 95 7.18 -4.07 -5.55
N ASN A 96 7.97 -4.70 -6.44
CA ASN A 96 7.76 -6.09 -6.85
C ASN A 96 7.81 -7.05 -5.65
N VAL A 97 8.82 -6.90 -4.78
CA VAL A 97 8.92 -7.69 -3.54
C VAL A 97 7.68 -7.52 -2.66
N THR A 98 7.13 -6.31 -2.59
CA THR A 98 5.92 -6.04 -1.79
C THR A 98 4.69 -6.68 -2.41
N VAL A 99 4.51 -6.58 -3.73
CA VAL A 99 3.40 -7.21 -4.46
C VAL A 99 3.46 -8.74 -4.35
N GLU A 100 4.65 -9.35 -4.53
CA GLU A 100 4.82 -10.79 -4.33
C GLU A 100 4.50 -11.23 -2.91
N ARG A 101 4.85 -10.42 -1.90
CA ARG A 101 4.47 -10.69 -0.51
C ARG A 101 2.96 -10.64 -0.31
N LEU A 102 2.26 -9.69 -0.94
CA LEU A 102 0.80 -9.62 -0.92
C LEU A 102 0.17 -10.86 -1.56
N ALA A 103 0.67 -11.30 -2.71
CA ALA A 103 0.22 -12.53 -3.35
C ALA A 103 0.39 -13.74 -2.41
N ARG A 104 1.59 -13.92 -1.83
CA ARG A 104 1.86 -15.01 -0.87
C ARG A 104 0.97 -14.94 0.38
N ASN A 105 0.70 -13.76 0.91
CA ASN A 105 -0.20 -13.59 2.06
C ASN A 105 -1.65 -14.02 1.74
N ASN A 106 -2.04 -13.91 0.46
CA ASN A 106 -3.33 -14.42 -0.04
C ASN A 106 -3.24 -15.86 -0.54
N GLN A 107 -2.12 -16.58 -0.30
CA GLN A 107 -1.88 -17.97 -0.72
C GLN A 107 -1.93 -18.16 -2.24
N MET A 108 -1.54 -17.15 -3.00
CA MET A 108 -1.52 -17.11 -4.46
C MET A 108 -0.09 -16.94 -4.98
N SER A 109 0.18 -17.49 -6.18
CA SER A 109 1.32 -17.05 -6.99
C SER A 109 1.10 -15.62 -7.49
N LEU A 110 2.14 -14.98 -8.02
CA LEU A 110 2.00 -13.64 -8.58
C LEU A 110 1.03 -13.60 -9.76
N GLU A 111 1.10 -14.61 -10.65
CA GLU A 111 0.24 -14.71 -11.83
C GLU A 111 -1.23 -14.92 -11.44
N GLU A 112 -1.50 -15.77 -10.44
CA GLU A 112 -2.84 -15.97 -9.90
C GLU A 112 -3.39 -14.69 -9.26
N PHE A 113 -2.54 -13.96 -8.53
CA PHE A 113 -2.92 -12.71 -7.90
C PHE A 113 -3.25 -11.61 -8.93
N ILE A 114 -2.45 -11.47 -9.98
CA ILE A 114 -2.72 -10.54 -11.09
C ILE A 114 -4.07 -10.90 -11.74
N SER A 115 -4.26 -12.17 -12.10
CA SER A 115 -5.50 -12.64 -12.71
C SER A 115 -6.72 -12.42 -11.80
N PHE A 116 -6.56 -12.58 -10.49
CA PHE A 116 -7.60 -12.33 -9.50
C PHE A 116 -8.03 -10.85 -9.50
N ILE A 117 -7.07 -9.93 -9.48
CA ILE A 117 -7.34 -8.47 -9.51
C ILE A 117 -8.06 -8.07 -10.80
N GLU A 118 -7.55 -8.51 -11.96
CA GLU A 118 -8.13 -8.18 -13.26
C GLU A 118 -9.54 -8.77 -13.45
N ASN A 119 -9.77 -9.99 -12.99
CA ASN A 119 -11.08 -10.63 -13.01
C ASN A 119 -12.10 -9.96 -12.06
N SER A 120 -11.62 -9.28 -11.02
CA SER A 120 -12.45 -8.48 -10.12
C SER A 120 -12.87 -7.14 -10.74
N GLY A 121 -12.31 -6.79 -11.92
CA GLY A 121 -12.58 -5.55 -12.63
C GLY A 121 -11.65 -4.39 -12.22
N ASP A 122 -10.64 -4.67 -11.41
CA ASP A 122 -9.62 -3.70 -11.00
C ASP A 122 -8.40 -3.76 -11.92
N SER A 123 -7.64 -2.66 -12.01
CA SER A 123 -6.39 -2.59 -12.76
C SER A 123 -5.22 -3.01 -11.87
N TYR A 124 -4.41 -3.94 -12.36
CA TYR A 124 -3.16 -4.30 -11.68
C TYR A 124 -2.17 -3.13 -11.61
N GLU A 125 -2.16 -2.26 -12.61
CA GLU A 125 -1.32 -1.06 -12.64
C GLU A 125 -1.75 -0.05 -11.56
N ASP A 126 -3.05 0.19 -11.42
CA ASP A 126 -3.60 1.07 -10.37
C ASP A 126 -3.30 0.52 -8.97
N LEU A 127 -3.43 -0.78 -8.77
CA LEU A 127 -3.04 -1.43 -7.52
C LEU A 127 -1.55 -1.22 -7.20
N ARG A 128 -0.67 -1.35 -8.20
CA ARG A 128 0.77 -1.10 -8.02
C ARG A 128 1.05 0.35 -7.60
N ASP A 129 0.35 1.29 -8.20
CA ASP A 129 0.49 2.71 -7.87
C ASP A 129 -0.03 3.02 -6.47
N ASP A 130 -1.14 2.43 -6.06
CA ASP A 130 -1.67 2.54 -4.70
C ASP A 130 -0.68 1.95 -3.67
N ILE A 131 -0.10 0.78 -3.94
CA ILE A 131 0.94 0.18 -3.10
C ILE A 131 2.18 1.09 -3.02
N ARG A 132 2.60 1.68 -4.14
CA ARG A 132 3.75 2.60 -4.17
C ARG A 132 3.50 3.84 -3.32
N LYS A 133 2.30 4.42 -3.39
CA LYS A 133 1.88 5.55 -2.54
C LYS A 133 1.95 5.17 -1.06
N GLU A 134 1.34 4.05 -0.68
CA GLU A 134 1.33 3.55 0.68
C GLU A 134 2.76 3.30 1.22
N MET A 135 3.63 2.69 0.42
CA MET A 135 5.04 2.49 0.78
C MET A 135 5.79 3.81 1.02
N ARG A 136 5.49 4.86 0.24
CA ARG A 136 6.07 6.19 0.42
C ARG A 136 5.60 6.82 1.72
N ILE A 137 4.31 6.74 2.00
CA ILE A 137 3.70 7.24 3.24
C ILE A 137 4.31 6.53 4.45
N GLN A 138 4.35 5.21 4.44
CA GLN A 138 4.96 4.44 5.52
C GLN A 138 6.45 4.75 5.72
N ARG A 139 7.19 5.02 4.65
CA ARG A 139 8.61 5.37 4.74
C ARG A 139 8.82 6.74 5.40
N ILE A 140 8.00 7.74 5.04
CA ILE A 140 8.10 9.06 5.64
C ILE A 140 7.63 9.06 7.11
N GLN A 141 6.56 8.34 7.42
CA GLN A 141 6.08 8.18 8.79
C GLN A 141 7.13 7.54 9.68
N ARG A 142 7.73 6.41 9.26
CA ARG A 142 8.82 5.73 10.01
C ARG A 142 10.03 6.64 10.19
N GLY A 143 10.43 7.36 9.14
CA GLY A 143 11.54 8.29 9.23
C GLY A 143 11.30 9.41 10.25
N ARG A 144 10.07 9.94 10.30
CA ARG A 144 9.68 10.97 11.27
C ARG A 144 9.62 10.44 12.70
N VAL A 145 8.99 9.29 12.92
CA VAL A 145 8.92 8.64 14.24
C VAL A 145 10.33 8.37 14.74
N ASN A 146 11.17 7.70 13.95
CA ASN A 146 12.53 7.38 14.36
C ASN A 146 13.39 8.62 14.67
N SER A 147 13.15 9.75 13.97
CA SER A 147 13.87 11.00 14.24
C SER A 147 13.38 11.74 15.51
N THR A 148 12.22 11.36 16.04
CA THR A 148 11.62 11.99 17.23
C THR A 148 11.83 11.16 18.49
N ILE A 149 12.16 9.86 18.32
CA ILE A 149 12.45 8.96 19.45
C ILE A 149 13.90 9.20 19.86
N ASP A 150 14.11 9.80 21.01
CA ASP A 150 15.40 9.92 21.68
C ASP A 150 15.33 9.07 22.95
N ILE A 151 16.00 7.92 22.91
CA ILE A 151 16.04 7.00 24.06
C ILE A 151 17.20 7.46 24.95
N THR A 152 16.87 7.96 26.11
CA THR A 152 17.88 8.37 27.09
C THR A 152 18.54 7.15 27.74
N GLU A 153 19.81 7.28 28.18
CA GLU A 153 20.51 6.22 28.93
C GLU A 153 19.68 5.73 30.13
N LYS A 154 18.98 6.64 30.80
CA LYS A 154 18.14 6.31 31.95
C LYS A 154 16.96 5.42 31.55
N GLU A 155 16.32 5.65 30.40
CA GLU A 155 15.23 4.81 29.89
C GLU A 155 15.77 3.45 29.45
N PHE A 156 16.95 3.43 28.81
CA PHE A 156 17.62 2.20 28.45
C PHE A 156 17.99 1.36 29.68
N ASP A 157 18.58 1.97 30.70
CA ASP A 157 18.90 1.28 31.95
C ASP A 157 17.64 0.79 32.68
N ALA A 158 16.57 1.59 32.66
CA ALA A 158 15.29 1.18 33.24
C ALA A 158 14.67 -0.01 32.51
N PHE A 159 14.79 -0.06 31.18
CA PHE A 159 14.36 -1.22 30.36
C PHE A 159 15.19 -2.47 30.70
N LEU A 160 16.52 -2.34 30.80
CA LEU A 160 17.40 -3.45 31.16
C LEU A 160 17.10 -4.06 32.53
N ALA A 161 16.48 -3.29 33.42
CA ALA A 161 16.07 -3.76 34.73
C ALA A 161 14.71 -4.50 34.73
N THR A 162 14.03 -4.60 33.61
CA THR A 162 12.73 -5.28 33.48
C THR A 162 12.88 -6.75 33.11
N ASP A 163 11.90 -7.58 33.48
CA ASP A 163 11.84 -9.00 33.06
C ASP A 163 11.70 -9.14 31.52
N GLU A 164 11.07 -8.14 30.88
CA GLU A 164 10.93 -8.06 29.41
C GLU A 164 12.29 -7.97 28.70
N SER A 165 13.27 -7.29 29.31
CA SER A 165 14.63 -7.19 28.76
C SER A 165 15.36 -8.53 28.80
N VAL A 166 15.12 -9.34 29.81
CA VAL A 166 15.72 -10.67 29.96
C VAL A 166 15.27 -11.59 28.82
N ASP A 167 13.98 -11.54 28.47
CA ASP A 167 13.45 -12.33 27.35
C ASP A 167 13.89 -11.81 25.99
N ALA A 168 14.02 -10.50 25.81
CA ALA A 168 14.44 -9.87 24.56
C ALA A 168 15.97 -9.99 24.31
N LEU A 169 16.77 -10.07 25.37
CA LEU A 169 18.23 -10.11 25.31
C LEU A 169 18.82 -11.51 25.59
N GLN A 170 18.00 -12.56 25.53
CA GLN A 170 18.52 -13.92 25.67
C GLN A 170 19.63 -14.16 24.63
N PRO A 171 20.81 -14.57 25.07
CA PRO A 171 21.90 -14.79 24.13
C PRO A 171 21.55 -15.94 23.17
N GLU A 172 21.72 -15.71 21.88
CA GLU A 172 21.66 -16.79 20.91
C GLU A 172 22.81 -17.74 21.16
N LEU A 173 22.49 -18.93 21.66
CA LEU A 173 23.49 -19.98 21.90
C LEU A 173 23.63 -20.82 20.62
N LEU A 174 24.77 -20.71 19.95
CA LEU A 174 25.16 -21.65 18.90
C LEU A 174 25.65 -22.96 19.51
N VAL A 175 24.72 -23.90 19.69
CA VAL A 175 25.10 -25.25 20.19
C VAL A 175 25.61 -26.10 19.05
N ARG A 176 26.87 -26.58 19.20
CA ARG A 176 27.44 -27.59 18.30
C ARG A 176 27.58 -28.90 19.07
N GLN A 177 27.07 -29.96 18.51
CA GLN A 177 27.17 -31.31 19.11
C GLN A 177 28.11 -32.17 18.29
N ILE A 178 29.06 -32.80 18.95
CA ILE A 178 29.94 -33.82 18.38
C ILE A 178 29.58 -35.13 19.04
N LEU A 179 29.08 -36.10 18.26
CA LEU A 179 28.74 -37.41 18.75
C LEU A 179 29.93 -38.36 18.47
N VAL A 180 30.52 -38.95 19.52
CA VAL A 180 31.62 -39.90 19.42
C VAL A 180 31.23 -41.22 20.09
N LYS A 181 31.77 -42.32 19.59
CA LYS A 181 31.47 -43.67 20.12
C LYS A 181 32.25 -44.02 21.37
N ASP A 182 33.31 -43.31 21.66
CA ASP A 182 34.24 -43.64 22.73
C ASP A 182 34.49 -42.44 23.65
N LYS A 183 34.43 -42.65 24.97
CA LYS A 183 34.61 -41.61 25.97
C LYS A 183 36.01 -40.98 25.91
N SER A 184 37.04 -41.75 25.61
CA SER A 184 38.40 -41.25 25.50
C SER A 184 38.60 -40.25 24.35
N ILE A 185 37.80 -40.38 23.30
CA ILE A 185 37.77 -39.42 22.17
C ILE A 185 37.04 -38.16 22.58
N ALA A 186 35.95 -38.26 23.35
CA ALA A 186 35.21 -37.10 23.87
C ALA A 186 36.10 -36.26 24.80
N ASP A 187 36.80 -36.87 25.73
CA ASP A 187 37.69 -36.18 26.67
C ASP A 187 38.81 -35.43 25.92
N ASN A 188 39.39 -36.02 24.88
CA ASN A 188 40.42 -35.38 24.04
C ASN A 188 39.90 -34.20 23.23
N ILE A 189 38.63 -34.18 22.82
CA ILE A 189 38.01 -33.07 22.07
C ILE A 189 37.70 -31.91 22.99
N ILE A 190 37.23 -32.20 24.22
CA ILE A 190 36.92 -31.17 25.23
C ILE A 190 38.17 -30.40 25.65
N ASP A 191 39.32 -31.07 25.73
CA ASP A 191 40.60 -30.44 26.08
C ASP A 191 41.20 -29.58 24.94
N GLN A 192 40.62 -29.61 23.73
CA GLN A 192 41.09 -28.87 22.54
C GLN A 192 40.20 -27.69 22.15
N VAL A 193 39.05 -27.51 22.81
CA VAL A 193 38.06 -26.41 22.56
C VAL A 193 38.14 -25.38 23.65
#